data_77ec4795b6f8169224966fa090ea90e9
#
_entry.id   77ec4795b6f8169224966fa090ea90e9
#
_cell.length_a   1.000
_cell.length_b   1.000
_cell.length_c   1.000
_cell.angle_alpha   90.00
_cell.angle_beta   90.00
_cell.angle_gamma   90.00
#
_symmetry.space_group_name_H-M   'P 1'
#
loop_
_entity.id
_entity.type
_entity.pdbx_description
1 polymer ?
#
loop_
_entity_poly.entity_id
_entity_poly.type
_entity_poly.pdbx_seq_one_letter_code
_entity_poly.pdbx_strand_id
1 'polypeptide(L)'
;MLLIDCGTDLCVNTAVVNVESVLLTHFHRDQCSGVSHWQQKGAEIFIPAAECRYLAEADMQRAGHYLYDNYTAYYPGFGPLQDVREAKPARDYETIEWQGMGFEVVPLPGHTFGQVGYLFEIDGKRCLACGDLMAAPGKLGEYYWLQWKYMDFQGHINQLESLARIAALEVDLILPGHGAPFAKTEARIDELIAKLAEIYKLFHGRPYVPFVPEFRELSLHVYEVVNSMANTYIVKDDEGHAVLIDCGYVSGAPIAANPHRFIDHLTARMQSELGVETVEYFLPTHFHDDHLAGYAMLKARYGSKVVAASDLRELLEHPERFDMPCMVPEGLTVDRVVERGEPFHWRGIDFYIEQFPGQTWYDHHISFAVDGRNFLAIGDAISGLCFREERDYIHSFIPKNRTPLSAYGSIPRKINERGPDWLLTGHGGGEAYDTEKMQGWTEWMDRWQALFTDITTASHADRTMDPHWIEFRPYKIRIRPGDEVCFRLYVKNHSAEQEACSLRFRSVSGVALDRVERAFLVEAGQTQEVEVRARFPAVFVTHSLPVLADVTWGGKRLGEVAEAIAYW
;
A
#
# COMPACT_ATOMS: atom_id res chain seq x y z
N MET A 1 -20.59 -25.98 -8.27
CA MET A 1 -19.58 -25.81 -9.34
C MET A 1 -18.76 -24.58 -9.04
N LEU A 2 -17.45 -24.61 -9.32
CA LEU A 2 -16.57 -23.43 -9.32
C LEU A 2 -16.33 -23.00 -10.77
N LEU A 3 -16.31 -21.68 -11.02
CA LEU A 3 -15.90 -21.09 -12.30
C LEU A 3 -14.56 -20.35 -12.10
N ILE A 4 -13.71 -20.40 -13.10
CA ILE A 4 -12.57 -19.47 -13.24
C ILE A 4 -12.93 -18.57 -14.41
N ASP A 5 -13.03 -17.28 -14.11
CA ASP A 5 -13.60 -16.24 -14.97
C ASP A 5 -15.07 -16.48 -15.37
N CYS A 6 -15.78 -15.42 -15.68
CA CYS A 6 -17.21 -15.47 -15.89
C CYS A 6 -17.70 -14.37 -16.85
N GLY A 7 -17.57 -14.60 -18.15
CA GLY A 7 -18.15 -13.74 -19.17
C GLY A 7 -19.69 -13.83 -19.23
N THR A 8 -20.31 -12.89 -19.92
CA THR A 8 -21.77 -12.76 -20.03
C THR A 8 -22.43 -14.01 -20.63
N ASP A 9 -21.80 -14.65 -21.58
CA ASP A 9 -22.36 -15.79 -22.34
C ASP A 9 -22.64 -17.00 -21.46
N LEU A 10 -21.85 -17.21 -20.39
CA LEU A 10 -22.09 -18.27 -19.40
C LEU A 10 -23.42 -18.09 -18.66
N CYS A 11 -23.91 -16.88 -18.48
CA CYS A 11 -25.17 -16.59 -17.79
C CYS A 11 -26.39 -16.84 -18.66
N VAL A 12 -26.23 -16.67 -19.98
CA VAL A 12 -27.34 -16.78 -20.96
C VAL A 12 -27.55 -18.22 -21.44
N ASN A 13 -26.46 -18.97 -21.59
CA ASN A 13 -26.47 -20.28 -22.24
C ASN A 13 -26.54 -21.50 -21.30
N THR A 14 -26.36 -21.30 -19.98
CA THR A 14 -26.39 -22.38 -19.02
C THR A 14 -27.80 -22.56 -18.42
N ALA A 15 -28.58 -23.44 -18.95
CA ALA A 15 -29.74 -23.95 -18.27
C ALA A 15 -29.32 -24.79 -17.05
N VAL A 16 -29.44 -24.16 -15.85
CA VAL A 16 -29.36 -24.83 -14.55
C VAL A 16 -27.95 -25.37 -14.17
N VAL A 17 -27.03 -24.49 -13.81
CA VAL A 17 -25.87 -24.91 -13.07
C VAL A 17 -25.86 -24.13 -11.74
N ASN A 18 -25.66 -24.83 -10.62
CA ASN A 18 -25.46 -24.20 -9.33
C ASN A 18 -23.98 -23.80 -9.22
N VAL A 19 -23.69 -22.52 -9.40
CA VAL A 19 -22.36 -21.98 -9.19
C VAL A 19 -22.23 -21.54 -7.73
N GLU A 20 -21.23 -22.08 -7.04
CA GLU A 20 -20.96 -21.80 -5.63
C GLU A 20 -19.83 -20.78 -5.46
N SER A 21 -18.88 -20.77 -6.41
CA SER A 21 -17.74 -19.86 -6.37
C SER A 21 -17.31 -19.43 -7.75
N VAL A 22 -16.86 -18.18 -7.89
CA VAL A 22 -16.24 -17.63 -9.09
C VAL A 22 -14.87 -17.06 -8.68
N LEU A 23 -13.81 -17.54 -9.30
CA LEU A 23 -12.45 -17.03 -9.15
C LEU A 23 -12.13 -16.19 -10.39
N LEU A 24 -11.92 -14.89 -10.23
CA LEU A 24 -11.57 -14.00 -11.32
C LEU A 24 -10.05 -13.88 -11.45
N THR A 25 -9.52 -14.02 -12.66
CA THR A 25 -8.10 -13.81 -12.93
C THR A 25 -7.75 -12.31 -12.96
N HIS A 26 -8.68 -11.45 -13.42
CA HIS A 26 -8.53 -10.00 -13.47
C HIS A 26 -9.90 -9.31 -13.65
N PHE A 27 -9.93 -7.97 -13.64
CA PHE A 27 -11.17 -7.18 -13.60
C PHE A 27 -11.80 -6.88 -14.96
N HIS A 28 -11.23 -7.29 -16.09
CA HIS A 28 -11.80 -6.93 -17.40
C HIS A 28 -13.20 -7.52 -17.59
N ARG A 29 -14.05 -6.74 -18.29
CA ARG A 29 -15.50 -7.04 -18.37
C ARG A 29 -15.83 -8.35 -19.05
N ASP A 30 -15.06 -8.77 -20.03
CA ASP A 30 -15.22 -10.06 -20.71
C ASP A 30 -14.96 -11.25 -19.80
N GLN A 31 -14.17 -11.05 -18.73
CA GLN A 31 -13.92 -12.06 -17.69
C GLN A 31 -14.90 -11.95 -16.49
N CYS A 32 -15.48 -10.77 -16.24
CA CYS A 32 -16.26 -10.56 -15.02
C CYS A 32 -17.74 -10.14 -15.23
N SER A 33 -18.21 -9.92 -16.47
CA SER A 33 -19.56 -9.39 -16.71
C SER A 33 -20.70 -10.28 -16.21
N GLY A 34 -20.46 -11.58 -16.05
CA GLY A 34 -21.44 -12.53 -15.53
C GLY A 34 -21.49 -12.60 -13.98
N VAL A 35 -20.56 -11.97 -13.29
CA VAL A 35 -20.37 -12.12 -11.84
C VAL A 35 -21.61 -11.71 -11.04
N SER A 36 -22.24 -10.58 -11.37
CA SER A 36 -23.43 -10.11 -10.66
C SER A 36 -24.59 -11.10 -10.71
N HIS A 37 -24.73 -11.84 -11.81
CA HIS A 37 -25.75 -12.87 -11.95
C HIS A 37 -25.52 -14.02 -10.96
N TRP A 38 -24.28 -14.47 -10.82
CA TRP A 38 -23.96 -15.58 -9.92
C TRP A 38 -23.94 -15.15 -8.46
N GLN A 39 -23.48 -13.94 -8.17
CA GLN A 39 -23.53 -13.38 -6.82
C GLN A 39 -24.97 -13.26 -6.31
N GLN A 40 -25.92 -12.80 -7.14
CA GLN A 40 -27.35 -12.77 -6.79
C GLN A 40 -27.94 -14.15 -6.52
N LYS A 41 -27.33 -15.20 -7.03
CA LYS A 41 -27.69 -16.61 -6.75
C LYS A 41 -26.95 -17.22 -5.56
N GLY A 42 -26.13 -16.43 -4.88
CA GLY A 42 -25.42 -16.84 -3.66
C GLY A 42 -24.01 -17.37 -3.88
N ALA A 43 -23.43 -17.23 -5.08
CA ALA A 43 -22.04 -17.59 -5.33
C ALA A 43 -21.07 -16.64 -4.61
N GLU A 44 -20.00 -17.20 -4.05
CA GLU A 44 -18.87 -16.44 -3.55
C GLU A 44 -17.99 -15.96 -4.72
N ILE A 45 -17.60 -14.70 -4.69
CA ILE A 45 -16.79 -14.09 -5.74
C ILE A 45 -15.42 -13.74 -5.18
N PHE A 46 -14.37 -14.21 -5.85
CA PHE A 46 -13.00 -13.87 -5.54
C PHE A 46 -12.39 -13.08 -6.71
N ILE A 47 -11.68 -12.00 -6.39
CA ILE A 47 -10.96 -11.17 -7.36
C ILE A 47 -9.56 -10.88 -6.84
N PRO A 48 -8.54 -10.71 -7.71
CA PRO A 48 -7.22 -10.31 -7.25
C PRO A 48 -7.29 -9.13 -6.26
N ALA A 49 -6.62 -9.24 -5.13
CA ALA A 49 -6.68 -8.25 -4.06
C ALA A 49 -6.38 -6.83 -4.57
N ALA A 50 -5.40 -6.69 -5.45
CA ALA A 50 -5.01 -5.43 -6.07
C ALA A 50 -6.11 -4.82 -6.97
N GLU A 51 -7.10 -5.60 -7.39
CA GLU A 51 -8.16 -5.20 -8.34
C GLU A 51 -9.55 -5.11 -7.73
N CYS A 52 -9.71 -5.36 -6.43
CA CYS A 52 -11.00 -5.34 -5.73
C CYS A 52 -11.81 -4.07 -6.00
N ARG A 53 -11.17 -2.90 -5.95
CA ARG A 53 -11.86 -1.62 -6.16
C ARG A 53 -12.41 -1.45 -7.58
N TYR A 54 -11.77 -2.05 -8.61
CA TYR A 54 -12.23 -1.96 -10.00
C TYR A 54 -13.54 -2.71 -10.21
N LEU A 55 -13.75 -3.78 -9.45
CA LEU A 55 -15.03 -4.50 -9.45
C LEU A 55 -16.08 -3.78 -8.58
N ALA A 56 -15.68 -3.26 -7.43
CA ALA A 56 -16.58 -2.64 -6.46
C ALA A 56 -17.03 -1.21 -6.83
N GLU A 57 -16.24 -0.49 -7.61
CA GLU A 57 -16.43 0.94 -7.93
C GLU A 57 -16.45 1.22 -9.45
N ALA A 58 -16.97 0.29 -10.24
CA ALA A 58 -16.97 0.38 -11.70
C ALA A 58 -17.64 1.65 -12.24
N ASP A 59 -18.76 2.07 -11.66
CA ASP A 59 -19.47 3.29 -12.04
C ASP A 59 -18.68 4.55 -11.70
N MET A 60 -18.06 4.60 -10.53
CA MET A 60 -17.20 5.72 -10.14
C MET A 60 -15.99 5.86 -11.05
N GLN A 61 -15.38 4.75 -11.45
CA GLN A 61 -14.24 4.77 -12.36
C GLN A 61 -14.62 5.30 -13.75
N ARG A 62 -15.77 4.87 -14.30
CA ARG A 62 -16.27 5.40 -15.56
C ARG A 62 -16.61 6.89 -15.47
N ALA A 63 -17.24 7.32 -14.37
CA ALA A 63 -17.54 8.73 -14.15
C ALA A 63 -16.30 9.61 -13.96
N GLY A 64 -15.23 9.04 -13.38
CA GLY A 64 -13.95 9.70 -13.17
C GLY A 64 -13.04 9.73 -14.40
N HIS A 65 -13.45 9.10 -15.51
CA HIS A 65 -12.68 9.13 -16.76
C HIS A 65 -12.83 10.49 -17.44
N TYR A 66 -11.73 11.22 -17.52
CA TYR A 66 -11.71 12.57 -18.10
C TYR A 66 -11.53 12.55 -19.61
N LEU A 67 -12.08 13.57 -20.30
CA LEU A 67 -11.82 13.78 -21.72
C LEU A 67 -10.34 14.12 -22.00
N TYR A 68 -9.69 14.79 -21.05
CA TYR A 68 -8.25 15.00 -21.07
C TYR A 68 -7.60 14.07 -20.06
N ASP A 69 -6.88 13.10 -20.58
CA ASP A 69 -6.10 12.14 -19.80
C ASP A 69 -4.61 12.39 -20.07
N ASN A 70 -3.81 12.50 -19.01
CA ASN A 70 -2.37 12.61 -19.18
C ASN A 70 -1.75 11.21 -19.32
N TYR A 71 -0.65 11.13 -20.04
CA TYR A 71 0.02 9.86 -20.33
C TYR A 71 0.57 9.12 -19.10
N THR A 72 0.49 9.70 -17.91
CA THR A 72 0.93 9.07 -16.66
C THR A 72 -0.20 8.42 -15.88
N ALA A 73 -1.45 8.67 -16.25
CA ALA A 73 -2.61 8.07 -15.62
C ALA A 73 -2.80 6.61 -16.07
N TYR A 74 -3.11 5.73 -15.12
CA TYR A 74 -3.56 4.39 -15.44
C TYR A 74 -5.04 4.41 -15.77
N TYR A 75 -5.37 3.89 -16.93
CA TYR A 75 -6.74 3.79 -17.38
C TYR A 75 -7.25 2.35 -17.17
N PRO A 76 -8.26 2.14 -16.34
CA PRO A 76 -8.90 0.83 -16.17
C PRO A 76 -9.90 0.57 -17.30
N GLY A 77 -9.46 0.66 -18.54
CA GLY A 77 -10.26 0.36 -19.69
C GLY A 77 -10.90 -1.03 -19.59
N PHE A 78 -12.08 -1.20 -20.17
CA PHE A 78 -12.78 -2.49 -20.18
C PHE A 78 -13.22 -3.01 -18.79
N GLY A 79 -13.40 -2.13 -17.83
CA GLY A 79 -13.91 -2.47 -16.51
C GLY A 79 -15.35 -3.03 -16.52
N PRO A 80 -15.82 -3.57 -15.41
CA PRO A 80 -17.16 -4.16 -15.28
C PRO A 80 -18.28 -3.19 -15.70
N LEU A 81 -19.42 -3.74 -16.12
CA LEU A 81 -20.57 -2.93 -16.53
C LEU A 81 -21.29 -2.28 -15.36
N GLN A 82 -21.21 -2.87 -14.18
CA GLN A 82 -21.85 -2.41 -12.96
C GLN A 82 -21.00 -2.80 -11.75
N ASP A 83 -21.22 -2.12 -10.63
CA ASP A 83 -20.57 -2.45 -9.38
C ASP A 83 -20.91 -3.86 -8.92
N VAL A 84 -19.88 -4.63 -8.54
CA VAL A 84 -20.01 -5.90 -7.86
C VAL A 84 -19.38 -5.75 -6.49
N ARG A 85 -20.22 -5.72 -5.47
CA ARG A 85 -19.81 -5.51 -4.09
C ARG A 85 -19.66 -6.84 -3.36
N GLU A 86 -18.92 -6.80 -2.25
CA GLU A 86 -18.73 -7.98 -1.39
C GLU A 86 -17.94 -9.13 -2.07
N ALA A 87 -17.16 -8.82 -3.11
CA ALA A 87 -16.17 -9.76 -3.61
C ALA A 87 -15.04 -9.93 -2.57
N LYS A 88 -14.57 -11.16 -2.41
CA LYS A 88 -13.45 -11.49 -1.52
C LYS A 88 -12.12 -11.26 -2.25
N PRO A 89 -11.10 -10.73 -1.58
CA PRO A 89 -9.78 -10.62 -2.18
C PRO A 89 -9.13 -12.01 -2.32
N ALA A 90 -8.64 -12.30 -3.52
CA ALA A 90 -7.69 -13.39 -3.78
C ALA A 90 -6.29 -12.81 -3.62
N ARG A 91 -5.63 -13.14 -2.51
CA ARG A 91 -4.28 -12.62 -2.19
C ARG A 91 -3.22 -13.52 -2.76
N ASP A 92 -2.14 -12.89 -3.21
CA ASP A 92 -0.99 -13.58 -3.78
C ASP A 92 -0.45 -14.66 -2.86
N TYR A 93 -0.17 -15.82 -3.43
CA TYR A 93 0.35 -17.02 -2.76
C TYR A 93 -0.59 -17.68 -1.74
N GLU A 94 -1.80 -17.13 -1.49
CA GLU A 94 -2.82 -17.80 -0.71
C GLU A 94 -3.43 -18.97 -1.49
N THR A 95 -3.96 -19.95 -0.76
CA THR A 95 -4.73 -21.04 -1.35
C THR A 95 -6.20 -20.87 -1.02
N ILE A 96 -7.03 -20.83 -2.06
CA ILE A 96 -8.49 -20.80 -1.92
C ILE A 96 -8.98 -22.25 -1.96
N GLU A 97 -9.58 -22.70 -0.87
CA GLU A 97 -10.10 -24.05 -0.77
C GLU A 97 -11.55 -24.14 -1.29
N TRP A 98 -11.82 -25.09 -2.17
CA TRP A 98 -13.14 -25.39 -2.64
C TRP A 98 -13.35 -26.92 -2.76
N GLN A 99 -14.28 -27.47 -1.98
CA GLN A 99 -14.62 -28.90 -1.96
C GLN A 99 -13.43 -29.86 -1.89
N GLY A 100 -12.39 -29.49 -1.11
CA GLY A 100 -11.17 -30.27 -0.93
C GLY A 100 -10.13 -30.11 -2.05
N MET A 101 -10.34 -29.19 -2.96
CA MET A 101 -9.35 -28.77 -3.96
C MET A 101 -8.79 -27.40 -3.59
N GLY A 102 -7.48 -27.29 -3.54
CA GLY A 102 -6.77 -26.03 -3.34
C GLY A 102 -6.48 -25.33 -4.66
N PHE A 103 -6.74 -24.02 -4.71
CA PHE A 103 -6.42 -23.14 -5.82
C PHE A 103 -5.40 -22.12 -5.32
N GLU A 104 -4.12 -22.34 -5.62
CA GLU A 104 -3.05 -21.39 -5.26
C GLU A 104 -3.13 -20.16 -6.16
N VAL A 105 -3.15 -18.98 -5.54
CA VAL A 105 -3.16 -17.69 -6.24
C VAL A 105 -1.74 -17.33 -6.66
N VAL A 106 -1.46 -17.39 -7.94
CA VAL A 106 -0.15 -17.07 -8.53
C VAL A 106 -0.18 -15.66 -9.12
N PRO A 107 0.62 -14.70 -8.62
CA PRO A 107 0.67 -13.36 -9.21
C PRO A 107 1.23 -13.41 -10.64
N LEU A 108 0.45 -12.94 -11.60
CA LEU A 108 0.80 -12.92 -13.04
C LEU A 108 0.49 -11.55 -13.68
N PRO A 109 0.98 -10.43 -13.10
CA PRO A 109 0.76 -9.12 -13.71
C PRO A 109 1.37 -9.04 -15.10
N GLY A 110 0.75 -8.28 -15.99
CA GLY A 110 1.18 -8.11 -17.39
C GLY A 110 0.04 -7.57 -18.24
N HIS A 111 -0.99 -8.36 -18.44
CA HIS A 111 -2.22 -7.97 -19.13
C HIS A 111 -2.99 -6.92 -18.33
N THR A 112 -3.17 -7.14 -17.02
CA THR A 112 -3.50 -6.10 -16.05
C THR A 112 -2.42 -6.03 -14.97
N PHE A 113 -2.43 -4.97 -14.17
CA PHE A 113 -1.41 -4.78 -13.13
C PHE A 113 -1.59 -5.71 -11.92
N GLY A 114 -2.81 -6.19 -11.68
CA GLY A 114 -3.13 -7.08 -10.56
C GLY A 114 -3.56 -8.48 -10.98
N GLN A 115 -3.43 -8.84 -12.28
CA GLN A 115 -3.81 -10.17 -12.75
C GLN A 115 -3.12 -11.27 -11.97
N VAL A 116 -3.89 -12.32 -11.66
CA VAL A 116 -3.38 -13.57 -11.08
C VAL A 116 -3.72 -14.77 -11.98
N GLY A 117 -2.99 -15.86 -11.76
CA GLY A 117 -3.41 -17.18 -12.21
C GLY A 117 -3.85 -18.03 -11.03
N TYR A 118 -4.52 -19.14 -11.32
CA TYR A 118 -4.88 -20.15 -10.34
C TYR A 118 -4.21 -21.46 -10.69
N LEU A 119 -3.33 -21.93 -9.80
CA LEU A 119 -2.65 -23.21 -9.91
C LEU A 119 -3.40 -24.25 -9.07
N PHE A 120 -3.79 -25.36 -9.69
CA PHE A 120 -4.55 -26.42 -9.03
C PHE A 120 -4.27 -27.77 -9.67
N GLU A 121 -4.66 -28.85 -8.99
CA GLU A 121 -4.54 -30.19 -9.51
C GLU A 121 -5.91 -30.79 -9.82
N ILE A 122 -6.07 -31.38 -11.01
CA ILE A 122 -7.24 -32.11 -11.42
C ILE A 122 -6.84 -33.31 -12.28
N ASP A 123 -7.41 -34.49 -12.01
CA ASP A 123 -7.11 -35.73 -12.72
C ASP A 123 -5.61 -36.08 -12.79
N GLY A 124 -4.87 -35.76 -11.70
CA GLY A 124 -3.44 -35.98 -11.61
C GLY A 124 -2.59 -35.08 -12.49
N LYS A 125 -3.15 -33.95 -12.96
CA LYS A 125 -2.44 -32.92 -13.72
C LYS A 125 -2.42 -31.61 -12.96
N ARG A 126 -1.27 -30.96 -12.93
CA ARG A 126 -1.13 -29.59 -12.45
C ARG A 126 -1.54 -28.61 -13.55
N CYS A 127 -2.59 -27.88 -13.32
CA CYS A 127 -3.21 -26.94 -14.26
C CYS A 127 -3.00 -25.49 -13.76
N LEU A 128 -2.68 -24.59 -14.68
CA LEU A 128 -2.61 -23.17 -14.42
C LEU A 128 -3.61 -22.43 -15.30
N ALA A 129 -4.65 -21.86 -14.70
CA ALA A 129 -5.48 -20.86 -15.35
C ALA A 129 -4.73 -19.53 -15.32
N CYS A 130 -4.22 -19.07 -16.46
CA CYS A 130 -3.28 -17.94 -16.52
C CYS A 130 -3.91 -16.60 -16.94
N GLY A 131 -5.28 -16.53 -16.98
CA GLY A 131 -5.95 -15.36 -17.54
C GLY A 131 -5.46 -15.05 -18.94
N ASP A 132 -5.23 -13.78 -19.24
CA ASP A 132 -4.82 -13.31 -20.56
C ASP A 132 -3.30 -13.11 -20.71
N LEU A 133 -2.53 -13.74 -19.84
CA LEU A 133 -1.06 -13.67 -19.94
C LEU A 133 -0.54 -14.29 -21.25
N MET A 134 -1.17 -15.37 -21.72
CA MET A 134 -0.91 -16.02 -23.02
C MET A 134 -2.23 -16.50 -23.62
N ALA A 135 -2.36 -16.41 -24.95
CA ALA A 135 -3.52 -16.91 -25.68
C ALA A 135 -3.26 -18.24 -26.40
N ALA A 136 -1.99 -18.58 -26.64
CA ALA A 136 -1.54 -19.82 -27.26
C ALA A 136 -0.06 -20.07 -26.91
N PRO A 137 0.52 -21.25 -27.23
CA PRO A 137 1.91 -21.55 -26.94
C PRO A 137 2.87 -20.51 -27.53
N GLY A 138 3.51 -19.72 -26.66
CA GLY A 138 4.45 -18.65 -27.07
C GLY A 138 3.80 -17.44 -27.75
N LYS A 139 2.52 -17.18 -27.50
CA LYS A 139 1.77 -16.06 -28.09
C LYS A 139 0.96 -15.30 -27.04
N LEU A 140 1.02 -13.98 -27.16
CA LEU A 140 0.10 -13.06 -26.49
C LEU A 140 -1.24 -13.00 -27.25
N GLY A 141 -2.28 -12.49 -26.60
CA GLY A 141 -3.46 -11.97 -27.26
C GLY A 141 -3.14 -10.56 -27.83
N GLU A 142 -3.53 -9.54 -27.10
CA GLU A 142 -3.42 -8.15 -27.55
C GLU A 142 -2.23 -7.43 -26.89
N TYR A 143 -1.27 -6.99 -27.67
CA TYR A 143 -0.06 -6.35 -27.13
C TYR A 143 -0.31 -4.96 -26.51
N TYR A 144 -1.25 -4.19 -27.01
CA TYR A 144 -1.52 -2.82 -26.52
C TYR A 144 -1.97 -2.78 -25.05
N TRP A 145 -2.39 -3.89 -24.48
CA TRP A 145 -2.70 -4.01 -23.05
C TRP A 145 -1.48 -3.89 -22.14
N LEU A 146 -0.27 -4.13 -22.66
CA LEU A 146 0.96 -4.18 -21.87
C LEU A 146 1.60 -2.81 -21.60
N GLN A 147 1.09 -1.72 -22.17
CA GLN A 147 1.60 -0.38 -21.94
C GLN A 147 0.57 0.47 -21.21
N TRP A 148 0.81 0.71 -19.93
CA TRP A 148 -0.15 1.40 -19.06
C TRP A 148 0.18 2.85 -18.79
N LYS A 149 1.45 3.27 -18.99
CA LYS A 149 1.92 4.64 -18.88
C LYS A 149 2.74 5.03 -20.07
N TYR A 150 2.78 6.33 -20.32
CA TYR A 150 3.63 6.89 -21.35
C TYR A 150 5.12 6.62 -21.03
N MET A 151 5.82 5.98 -21.95
CA MET A 151 7.25 5.66 -21.92
C MET A 151 7.77 4.74 -20.81
N ASP A 152 6.96 4.14 -19.99
CA ASP A 152 7.48 3.29 -18.90
C ASP A 152 7.51 1.78 -19.22
N PHE A 153 6.79 1.31 -20.20
CA PHE A 153 6.71 -0.11 -20.59
C PHE A 153 6.46 -1.08 -19.42
N GLN A 154 5.85 -0.61 -18.35
CA GLN A 154 5.73 -1.39 -17.12
C GLN A 154 4.94 -2.69 -17.32
N GLY A 155 3.87 -2.68 -18.09
CA GLY A 155 3.10 -3.87 -18.42
C GLY A 155 3.94 -4.90 -19.17
N HIS A 156 4.80 -4.46 -20.10
CA HIS A 156 5.73 -5.32 -20.82
C HIS A 156 6.76 -5.97 -19.89
N ILE A 157 7.34 -5.20 -18.96
CA ILE A 157 8.27 -5.71 -17.94
C ILE A 157 7.58 -6.74 -17.06
N ASN A 158 6.37 -6.45 -16.58
CA ASN A 158 5.60 -7.37 -15.75
C ASN A 158 5.27 -8.66 -16.51
N GLN A 159 4.96 -8.56 -17.80
CA GLN A 159 4.74 -9.72 -18.65
C GLN A 159 6.00 -10.63 -18.71
N LEU A 160 7.19 -10.05 -18.87
CA LEU A 160 8.45 -10.79 -18.84
C LEU A 160 8.65 -11.53 -17.51
N GLU A 161 8.45 -10.83 -16.39
CA GLU A 161 8.60 -11.42 -15.05
C GLU A 161 7.56 -12.53 -14.79
N SER A 162 6.32 -12.34 -15.23
CA SER A 162 5.26 -13.34 -15.08
C SER A 162 5.52 -14.59 -15.94
N LEU A 163 6.02 -14.42 -17.16
CA LEU A 163 6.42 -15.55 -18.01
C LEU A 163 7.60 -16.32 -17.41
N ALA A 164 8.59 -15.62 -16.86
CA ALA A 164 9.71 -16.25 -16.14
C ALA A 164 9.21 -17.07 -14.94
N ARG A 165 8.21 -16.55 -14.20
CA ARG A 165 7.56 -17.28 -13.10
C ARG A 165 6.86 -18.55 -13.61
N ILE A 166 6.07 -18.48 -14.68
CA ILE A 166 5.44 -19.67 -15.27
C ILE A 166 6.49 -20.66 -15.76
N ALA A 167 7.59 -20.19 -16.36
CA ALA A 167 8.68 -21.07 -16.78
C ALA A 167 9.22 -21.92 -15.62
N ALA A 168 9.36 -21.32 -14.44
CA ALA A 168 9.85 -21.99 -13.23
C ALA A 168 8.81 -22.93 -12.54
N LEU A 169 7.51 -22.77 -12.83
CA LEU A 169 6.47 -23.62 -12.23
C LEU A 169 6.39 -24.98 -12.92
N GLU A 170 6.21 -26.03 -12.15
CA GLU A 170 5.84 -27.35 -12.66
C GLU A 170 4.35 -27.36 -13.00
N VAL A 171 4.01 -27.28 -14.29
CA VAL A 171 2.64 -27.22 -14.81
C VAL A 171 2.53 -28.13 -16.02
N ASP A 172 1.50 -28.97 -16.07
CA ASP A 172 1.20 -29.84 -17.22
C ASP A 172 0.37 -29.13 -18.29
N LEU A 173 -0.61 -28.33 -17.84
CA LEU A 173 -1.63 -27.72 -18.70
C LEU A 173 -1.82 -26.24 -18.38
N ILE A 174 -1.79 -25.40 -19.40
CA ILE A 174 -2.13 -23.98 -19.31
C ILE A 174 -3.54 -23.76 -19.86
N LEU A 175 -4.35 -23.06 -19.10
CA LEU A 175 -5.71 -22.69 -19.40
C LEU A 175 -5.78 -21.17 -19.59
N PRO A 176 -5.73 -20.65 -20.83
CA PRO A 176 -5.82 -19.20 -21.07
C PRO A 176 -7.24 -18.69 -20.95
N GLY A 177 -7.44 -17.42 -20.62
CA GLY A 177 -8.74 -16.74 -20.64
C GLY A 177 -9.29 -16.66 -22.07
N HIS A 178 -8.43 -16.43 -23.05
CA HIS A 178 -8.74 -16.50 -24.48
C HIS A 178 -7.87 -17.53 -25.17
N GLY A 179 -8.47 -18.46 -25.89
CA GLY A 179 -7.77 -19.50 -26.62
C GLY A 179 -8.08 -20.90 -26.12
N ALA A 180 -7.49 -21.92 -26.73
CA ALA A 180 -7.66 -23.30 -26.33
C ALA A 180 -6.64 -23.70 -25.25
N PRO A 181 -6.98 -24.58 -24.30
CA PRO A 181 -6.03 -25.18 -23.38
C PRO A 181 -4.86 -25.85 -24.11
N PHE A 182 -3.65 -25.72 -23.57
CA PHE A 182 -2.45 -26.31 -24.17
C PHE A 182 -1.45 -26.83 -23.12
N ALA A 183 -0.69 -27.86 -23.49
CA ALA A 183 0.38 -28.35 -22.65
C ALA A 183 1.49 -27.29 -22.50
N LYS A 184 2.01 -27.13 -21.29
CA LYS A 184 3.16 -26.24 -21.07
C LYS A 184 4.33 -26.74 -21.89
N THR A 185 4.93 -25.85 -22.64
CA THR A 185 6.14 -26.11 -23.43
C THR A 185 7.16 -25.03 -23.10
N GLU A 186 8.19 -25.37 -22.34
CA GLU A 186 9.27 -24.45 -21.94
C GLU A 186 9.85 -23.68 -23.12
N ALA A 187 10.23 -24.37 -24.19
CA ALA A 187 10.79 -23.74 -25.38
C ALA A 187 9.90 -22.65 -25.99
N ARG A 188 8.55 -22.74 -25.86
CA ARG A 188 7.63 -21.73 -26.38
C ARG A 188 7.52 -20.53 -25.45
N ILE A 189 7.62 -20.75 -24.15
CA ILE A 189 7.67 -19.67 -23.15
C ILE A 189 8.98 -18.92 -23.31
N ASP A 190 10.10 -19.61 -23.38
CA ASP A 190 11.43 -19.03 -23.59
C ASP A 190 11.51 -18.22 -24.89
N GLU A 191 10.92 -18.74 -25.99
CA GLU A 191 10.83 -18.02 -27.27
C GLU A 191 10.05 -16.70 -27.12
N LEU A 192 8.95 -16.70 -26.36
CA LEU A 192 8.15 -15.48 -26.09
C LEU A 192 8.93 -14.51 -25.22
N ILE A 193 9.56 -14.96 -24.15
CA ILE A 193 10.44 -14.15 -23.30
C ILE A 193 11.54 -13.49 -24.14
N ALA A 194 12.22 -14.25 -24.97
CA ALA A 194 13.31 -13.74 -25.82
C ALA A 194 12.82 -12.64 -26.78
N LYS A 195 11.65 -12.83 -27.40
CA LYS A 195 11.04 -11.82 -28.28
C LYS A 195 10.64 -10.54 -27.54
N LEU A 196 10.03 -10.66 -26.36
CA LEU A 196 9.67 -9.50 -25.55
C LEU A 196 10.93 -8.78 -25.06
N ALA A 197 11.98 -9.50 -24.66
CA ALA A 197 13.25 -8.91 -24.26
C ALA A 197 13.93 -8.15 -25.42
N GLU A 198 13.85 -8.67 -26.66
CA GLU A 198 14.38 -7.97 -27.84
C GLU A 198 13.54 -6.72 -28.19
N ILE A 199 12.22 -6.78 -28.07
CA ILE A 199 11.34 -5.59 -28.21
C ILE A 199 11.74 -4.52 -27.19
N TYR A 200 11.93 -4.89 -25.92
CA TYR A 200 12.40 -3.97 -24.88
C TYR A 200 13.72 -3.31 -25.26
N LYS A 201 14.69 -4.10 -25.71
CA LYS A 201 16.00 -3.60 -26.14
C LYS A 201 15.91 -2.63 -27.32
N LEU A 202 15.06 -2.91 -28.31
CA LEU A 202 14.86 -2.02 -29.45
C LEU A 202 14.28 -0.65 -29.02
N PHE A 203 13.35 -0.63 -28.06
CA PHE A 203 12.76 0.61 -27.55
C PHE A 203 13.71 1.39 -26.63
N HIS A 204 14.45 0.71 -25.76
CA HIS A 204 15.25 1.36 -24.72
C HIS A 204 16.74 1.52 -25.08
N GLY A 205 17.18 0.98 -26.19
CA GLY A 205 18.59 1.00 -26.60
C GLY A 205 19.53 0.17 -25.69
N ARG A 206 18.97 -0.60 -24.77
CA ARG A 206 19.70 -1.46 -23.83
C ARG A 206 18.90 -2.73 -23.54
N PRO A 207 19.57 -3.85 -23.24
CA PRO A 207 18.88 -5.09 -22.90
C PRO A 207 18.03 -4.92 -21.64
N TYR A 208 16.94 -5.68 -21.55
CA TYR A 208 16.23 -5.87 -20.29
C TYR A 208 17.15 -6.59 -19.31
N VAL A 209 17.27 -6.06 -18.12
CA VAL A 209 17.96 -6.71 -17.00
C VAL A 209 16.93 -6.92 -15.91
N PRO A 210 16.66 -8.17 -15.52
CA PRO A 210 15.79 -8.43 -14.38
C PRO A 210 16.25 -7.65 -13.15
N PHE A 211 15.30 -7.16 -12.36
CA PHE A 211 15.66 -6.58 -11.08
C PHE A 211 16.27 -7.66 -10.19
N VAL A 212 17.44 -7.38 -9.66
CA VAL A 212 18.14 -8.26 -8.75
C VAL A 212 18.49 -7.46 -7.50
N PRO A 213 17.93 -7.80 -6.32
CA PRO A 213 18.31 -7.14 -5.09
C PRO A 213 19.80 -7.29 -4.83
N GLU A 214 20.47 -6.22 -4.47
CA GLU A 214 21.87 -6.24 -4.07
C GLU A 214 21.96 -5.99 -2.57
N PHE A 215 22.82 -6.74 -1.87
CA PHE A 215 23.00 -6.61 -0.43
C PHE A 215 24.29 -5.86 -0.12
N ARG A 216 24.19 -4.90 0.80
CA ARG A 216 25.33 -4.28 1.45
C ARG A 216 25.35 -4.76 2.90
N GLU A 217 26.45 -5.36 3.32
CA GLU A 217 26.70 -5.70 4.70
C GLU A 217 27.03 -4.44 5.50
N LEU A 218 26.27 -4.18 6.57
CA LEU A 218 26.52 -3.11 7.53
C LEU A 218 27.20 -3.65 8.79
N SER A 219 26.88 -4.88 9.16
CA SER A 219 27.57 -5.71 10.15
C SER A 219 27.30 -7.20 9.86
N LEU A 220 27.86 -8.11 10.63
CA LEU A 220 27.71 -9.55 10.46
C LEU A 220 26.23 -10.00 10.34
N HIS A 221 25.33 -9.36 11.09
CA HIS A 221 23.92 -9.70 11.15
C HIS A 221 22.98 -8.65 10.57
N VAL A 222 23.49 -7.52 10.02
CA VAL A 222 22.66 -6.45 9.45
C VAL A 222 23.03 -6.18 8.01
N TYR A 223 22.05 -6.27 7.12
CA TYR A 223 22.20 -6.04 5.68
C TYR A 223 21.18 -5.02 5.17
N GLU A 224 21.55 -4.30 4.14
CA GLU A 224 20.70 -3.37 3.39
C GLU A 224 20.46 -3.89 1.98
N VAL A 225 19.25 -3.72 1.47
CA VAL A 225 18.91 -3.91 0.06
C VAL A 225 19.11 -2.58 -0.67
N VAL A 226 20.18 -2.45 -1.46
CA VAL A 226 20.64 -1.15 -1.99
C VAL A 226 19.89 -0.61 -3.20
N ASN A 227 19.07 -1.39 -3.87
CA ASN A 227 18.42 -1.01 -5.13
C ASN A 227 16.89 -1.16 -5.12
N SER A 228 16.28 -1.08 -3.94
CA SER A 228 14.83 -0.95 -3.77
C SER A 228 14.39 0.52 -3.82
N MET A 229 13.09 0.79 -4.00
CA MET A 229 12.52 2.14 -3.96
C MET A 229 12.69 2.75 -2.58
N ALA A 230 12.16 2.10 -1.56
CA ALA A 230 12.48 2.35 -0.18
C ALA A 230 13.49 1.27 0.30
N ASN A 231 14.38 1.64 1.17
CA ASN A 231 15.38 0.71 1.68
C ASN A 231 14.73 -0.35 2.56
N THR A 232 15.10 -1.59 2.33
CA THR A 232 14.77 -2.71 3.19
C THR A 232 16.01 -3.10 3.97
N TYR A 233 15.90 -3.22 5.29
CA TYR A 233 16.97 -3.71 6.13
C TYR A 233 16.65 -5.09 6.67
N ILE A 234 17.64 -5.98 6.61
CA ILE A 234 17.55 -7.37 7.04
C ILE A 234 18.38 -7.53 8.31
N VAL A 235 17.76 -7.91 9.40
CA VAL A 235 18.45 -8.32 10.63
C VAL A 235 18.28 -9.82 10.77
N LYS A 236 19.37 -10.58 10.70
CA LYS A 236 19.35 -12.05 10.70
C LYS A 236 20.10 -12.64 11.88
N ASP A 237 19.78 -13.88 12.22
CA ASP A 237 20.58 -14.72 13.12
C ASP A 237 21.48 -15.70 12.33
N ASP A 238 22.20 -16.56 13.06
CA ASP A 238 23.04 -17.62 12.47
C ASP A 238 22.23 -18.89 12.10
N GLU A 239 20.95 -18.96 12.47
CA GLU A 239 20.08 -20.13 12.28
C GLU A 239 19.16 -20.00 11.04
N GLY A 240 19.26 -18.91 10.28
CA GLY A 240 18.47 -18.66 9.08
C GLY A 240 17.15 -17.95 9.30
N HIS A 241 16.98 -17.28 10.44
CA HIS A 241 15.80 -16.45 10.72
C HIS A 241 16.12 -14.98 10.51
N ALA A 242 15.12 -14.20 10.10
CA ALA A 242 15.28 -12.76 9.91
C ALA A 242 14.08 -11.95 10.40
N VAL A 243 14.37 -10.69 10.71
CA VAL A 243 13.44 -9.58 10.85
C VAL A 243 13.72 -8.62 9.71
N LEU A 244 12.67 -8.15 9.02
CA LEU A 244 12.79 -7.05 8.05
C LEU A 244 12.30 -5.74 8.66
N ILE A 245 13.07 -4.68 8.45
CA ILE A 245 12.64 -3.30 8.70
C ILE A 245 12.33 -2.70 7.34
N ASP A 246 11.08 -2.33 7.13
CA ASP A 246 10.47 -1.90 5.87
C ASP A 246 10.62 -2.93 4.73
N CYS A 247 9.69 -2.95 3.80
CA CYS A 247 9.75 -3.80 2.61
C CYS A 247 8.73 -3.33 1.57
N GLY A 248 9.19 -2.69 0.54
CA GLY A 248 8.35 -2.08 -0.46
C GLY A 248 8.44 -2.72 -1.84
N TYR A 249 8.90 -1.95 -2.82
CA TYR A 249 8.93 -2.33 -4.23
C TYR A 249 10.08 -1.63 -4.99
N VAL A 250 10.21 -1.94 -6.26
CA VAL A 250 11.18 -1.29 -7.17
C VAL A 250 10.59 0.02 -7.70
N SER A 251 11.43 1.04 -7.86
CA SER A 251 11.04 2.35 -8.40
C SER A 251 10.34 2.27 -9.78
N GLY A 252 9.38 3.15 -10.00
CA GLY A 252 8.79 3.44 -11.32
C GLY A 252 7.62 2.56 -11.75
N ALA A 253 7.10 1.67 -10.88
CA ALA A 253 5.94 0.84 -11.20
C ALA A 253 4.74 1.10 -10.27
N PRO A 254 3.52 0.72 -10.68
CA PRO A 254 2.39 0.70 -9.77
C PRO A 254 2.65 -0.26 -8.62
N ILE A 255 2.20 0.11 -7.44
CA ILE A 255 2.32 -0.71 -6.25
C ILE A 255 1.79 -2.14 -6.45
N ALA A 256 0.69 -2.31 -7.17
CA ALA A 256 0.05 -3.60 -7.41
C ALA A 256 0.92 -4.62 -8.16
N ALA A 257 1.83 -4.17 -9.03
CA ALA A 257 2.65 -5.05 -9.87
C ALA A 257 4.07 -5.23 -9.35
N ASN A 258 4.64 -4.19 -8.77
CA ASN A 258 6.05 -4.10 -8.45
C ASN A 258 6.49 -4.94 -7.24
N PRO A 259 5.70 -5.05 -6.15
CA PRO A 259 6.08 -5.86 -5.00
C PRO A 259 6.34 -7.33 -5.33
N HIS A 260 5.59 -7.92 -6.24
CA HIS A 260 5.78 -9.31 -6.66
C HIS A 260 7.19 -9.57 -7.17
N ARG A 261 7.66 -8.72 -8.09
CA ARG A 261 8.99 -8.81 -8.67
C ARG A 261 10.07 -8.62 -7.61
N PHE A 262 9.88 -7.63 -6.74
CA PHE A 262 10.82 -7.35 -5.66
C PHE A 262 10.95 -8.53 -4.70
N ILE A 263 9.82 -9.01 -4.16
CA ILE A 263 9.80 -10.07 -3.14
C ILE A 263 10.32 -11.40 -3.68
N ASP A 264 9.96 -11.78 -4.90
CA ASP A 264 10.41 -13.06 -5.47
C ASP A 264 11.93 -13.10 -5.58
N HIS A 265 12.55 -12.04 -6.06
CA HIS A 265 14.00 -11.96 -6.16
C HIS A 265 14.67 -11.77 -4.78
N LEU A 266 14.07 -10.95 -3.90
CA LEU A 266 14.58 -10.72 -2.56
C LEU A 266 14.66 -12.02 -1.77
N THR A 267 13.56 -12.76 -1.70
CA THR A 267 13.50 -14.00 -0.91
C THR A 267 14.44 -15.08 -1.43
N ALA A 268 14.52 -15.24 -2.75
CA ALA A 268 15.43 -16.20 -3.36
C ALA A 268 16.91 -15.89 -3.06
N ARG A 269 17.30 -14.62 -3.12
CA ARG A 269 18.69 -14.21 -2.84
C ARG A 269 19.00 -14.16 -1.34
N MET A 270 18.06 -13.79 -0.50
CA MET A 270 18.23 -13.88 0.96
C MET A 270 18.57 -15.33 1.36
N GLN A 271 17.86 -16.30 0.80
CA GLN A 271 18.15 -17.72 1.04
C GLN A 271 19.52 -18.13 0.51
N SER A 272 19.82 -17.83 -0.76
CA SER A 272 21.04 -18.31 -1.40
C SER A 272 22.33 -17.61 -0.95
N GLU A 273 22.26 -16.32 -0.57
CA GLU A 273 23.45 -15.51 -0.27
C GLU A 273 23.61 -15.21 1.23
N LEU A 274 22.49 -15.05 1.96
CA LEU A 274 22.52 -14.72 3.37
C LEU A 274 22.14 -15.90 4.27
N GLY A 275 21.71 -17.04 3.69
CA GLY A 275 21.26 -18.20 4.43
C GLY A 275 19.96 -17.99 5.21
N VAL A 276 19.13 -17.03 4.78
CA VAL A 276 17.84 -16.74 5.44
C VAL A 276 16.79 -17.72 4.91
N GLU A 277 16.30 -18.59 5.79
CA GLU A 277 15.27 -19.60 5.51
C GLU A 277 13.86 -19.07 5.77
N THR A 278 13.72 -18.13 6.72
CA THR A 278 12.42 -17.57 7.09
C THR A 278 12.53 -16.13 7.58
N VAL A 279 11.50 -15.31 7.25
CA VAL A 279 11.30 -13.98 7.79
C VAL A 279 10.20 -14.08 8.85
N GLU A 280 10.58 -14.02 10.12
CA GLU A 280 9.63 -14.20 11.24
C GLU A 280 8.81 -12.94 11.48
N TYR A 281 9.43 -11.75 11.36
CA TYR A 281 8.81 -10.48 11.71
C TYR A 281 9.10 -9.39 10.68
N PHE A 282 8.16 -8.47 10.60
CA PHE A 282 8.21 -7.25 9.81
C PHE A 282 7.94 -6.06 10.72
N LEU A 283 8.83 -5.08 10.69
CA LEU A 283 8.80 -3.87 11.50
C LEU A 283 8.70 -2.65 10.59
N PRO A 284 7.51 -2.07 10.38
CA PRO A 284 7.37 -0.86 9.58
C PRO A 284 7.84 0.37 10.35
N THR A 285 8.57 1.28 9.68
CA THR A 285 8.91 2.59 10.24
C THR A 285 7.72 3.55 10.18
N HIS A 286 6.91 3.47 9.13
CA HIS A 286 5.69 4.27 8.94
C HIS A 286 4.72 3.60 7.94
N PHE A 287 3.68 4.31 7.52
CA PHE A 287 2.55 3.73 6.80
C PHE A 287 2.61 3.85 5.26
N HIS A 288 3.61 4.47 4.68
CA HIS A 288 3.67 4.65 3.23
C HIS A 288 3.83 3.33 2.49
N ASP A 289 3.23 3.27 1.33
CA ASP A 289 3.11 2.07 0.50
C ASP A 289 4.45 1.50 0.04
N ASP A 290 5.43 2.35 -0.22
CA ASP A 290 6.77 1.92 -0.63
C ASP A 290 7.57 1.28 0.52
N HIS A 291 7.11 1.40 1.76
CA HIS A 291 7.66 0.71 2.93
C HIS A 291 6.88 -0.53 3.34
N LEU A 292 5.62 -0.67 2.90
CA LEU A 292 4.71 -1.71 3.36
C LEU A 292 4.30 -2.73 2.31
N ALA A 293 4.36 -2.40 1.02
CA ALA A 293 3.72 -3.17 -0.04
C ALA A 293 4.19 -4.63 -0.16
N GLY A 294 5.40 -4.93 0.29
CA GLY A 294 5.94 -6.30 0.28
C GLY A 294 5.40 -7.22 1.36
N TYR A 295 4.76 -6.66 2.40
CA TYR A 295 4.37 -7.43 3.58
C TYR A 295 3.38 -8.56 3.29
N ALA A 296 2.33 -8.31 2.48
CA ALA A 296 1.33 -9.33 2.18
C ALA A 296 1.96 -10.62 1.62
N MET A 297 2.96 -10.48 0.77
CA MET A 297 3.68 -11.60 0.19
C MET A 297 4.65 -12.28 1.17
N LEU A 298 5.28 -11.51 2.07
CA LEU A 298 6.10 -12.07 3.16
C LEU A 298 5.22 -12.89 4.11
N LYS A 299 4.04 -12.38 4.45
CA LYS A 299 3.06 -13.10 5.28
C LYS A 299 2.60 -14.39 4.60
N ALA A 300 2.22 -14.34 3.33
CA ALA A 300 1.78 -15.53 2.60
C ALA A 300 2.88 -16.58 2.47
N ARG A 301 4.12 -16.16 2.23
CA ARG A 301 5.27 -17.08 2.02
C ARG A 301 5.83 -17.67 3.31
N TYR A 302 5.97 -16.86 4.36
CA TYR A 302 6.66 -17.23 5.60
C TYR A 302 5.77 -17.23 6.83
N GLY A 303 4.53 -16.71 6.74
CA GLY A 303 3.71 -16.44 7.92
C GLY A 303 4.24 -15.29 8.77
N SER A 304 5.01 -14.37 8.17
CA SER A 304 5.61 -13.22 8.85
C SER A 304 4.58 -12.42 9.64
N LYS A 305 4.99 -11.92 10.80
CA LYS A 305 4.13 -11.16 11.73
C LYS A 305 4.55 -9.71 11.78
N VAL A 306 3.57 -8.80 11.83
CA VAL A 306 3.82 -7.36 12.01
C VAL A 306 3.99 -7.03 13.48
N VAL A 307 5.06 -6.28 13.78
CA VAL A 307 5.28 -5.64 15.08
C VAL A 307 5.29 -4.13 14.87
N ALA A 308 4.39 -3.41 15.51
CA ALA A 308 4.28 -1.95 15.36
C ALA A 308 3.97 -1.26 16.69
N ALA A 309 4.24 0.05 16.77
CA ALA A 309 3.84 0.86 17.90
C ALA A 309 2.31 1.02 17.97
N SER A 310 1.79 1.25 19.18
CA SER A 310 0.34 1.31 19.43
C SER A 310 -0.39 2.40 18.65
N ASP A 311 0.24 3.55 18.41
CA ASP A 311 -0.34 4.67 17.68
C ASP A 311 -0.35 4.48 16.15
N LEU A 312 0.49 3.57 15.62
CA LEU A 312 0.49 3.20 14.20
C LEU A 312 -0.55 2.12 13.87
N ARG A 313 -0.98 1.34 14.86
CA ARG A 313 -1.82 0.17 14.68
C ARG A 313 -3.12 0.47 13.92
N GLU A 314 -3.92 1.45 14.37
CA GLU A 314 -5.22 1.72 13.75
C GLU A 314 -5.07 2.11 12.28
N LEU A 315 -4.02 2.86 11.96
CA LEU A 315 -3.75 3.31 10.59
C LEU A 315 -3.32 2.14 9.69
N LEU A 316 -2.51 1.22 10.21
CA LEU A 316 -2.11 0.02 9.46
C LEU A 316 -3.29 -0.95 9.26
N GLU A 317 -4.12 -1.17 10.29
CA GLU A 317 -5.24 -2.12 10.21
C GLU A 317 -6.45 -1.57 9.45
N HIS A 318 -6.64 -0.25 9.47
CA HIS A 318 -7.83 0.42 8.93
C HIS A 318 -7.48 1.69 8.14
N PRO A 319 -6.67 1.57 7.06
CA PRO A 319 -6.25 2.74 6.27
C PRO A 319 -7.44 3.54 5.71
N GLU A 320 -8.57 2.88 5.42
CA GLU A 320 -9.79 3.51 4.92
C GLU A 320 -10.43 4.55 5.87
N ARG A 321 -10.02 4.57 7.13
CA ARG A 321 -10.52 5.53 8.12
C ARG A 321 -9.79 6.87 8.12
N PHE A 322 -8.66 6.95 7.40
CA PHE A 322 -7.79 8.11 7.39
C PHE A 322 -7.75 8.78 6.02
N ASP A 323 -7.55 10.10 5.98
CA ASP A 323 -7.28 10.85 4.76
C ASP A 323 -5.78 11.14 4.67
N MET A 324 -4.98 10.10 4.48
CA MET A 324 -3.53 10.22 4.39
C MET A 324 -3.06 9.84 2.97
N PRO A 325 -1.95 10.41 2.46
CA PRO A 325 -1.40 10.05 1.16
C PRO A 325 -0.65 8.71 1.22
N CYS A 326 -0.38 8.12 0.06
CA CYS A 326 0.51 6.97 -0.12
C CYS A 326 0.20 5.78 0.79
N MET A 327 -1.08 5.52 1.06
CA MET A 327 -1.51 4.39 1.87
C MET A 327 -1.68 3.13 1.03
N VAL A 328 -1.36 1.98 1.62
CA VAL A 328 -1.72 0.70 1.00
C VAL A 328 -3.24 0.55 0.96
N PRO A 329 -3.79 -0.07 -0.10
CA PRO A 329 -5.25 -0.20 -0.25
C PRO A 329 -5.88 -1.19 0.73
N GLU A 330 -5.12 -2.14 1.24
CA GLU A 330 -5.56 -3.14 2.22
C GLU A 330 -4.86 -2.95 3.56
N GLY A 331 -5.63 -3.05 4.65
CA GLY A 331 -5.07 -3.01 5.99
C GLY A 331 -4.16 -4.21 6.30
N LEU A 332 -3.13 -3.94 7.06
CA LEU A 332 -2.19 -4.94 7.57
C LEU A 332 -2.60 -5.33 8.99
N THR A 333 -2.74 -6.61 9.28
CA THR A 333 -2.95 -7.06 10.67
C THR A 333 -1.69 -6.83 11.49
N VAL A 334 -1.79 -6.08 12.59
CA VAL A 334 -0.69 -5.92 13.56
C VAL A 334 -0.76 -7.06 14.56
N ASP A 335 0.17 -7.99 14.47
CA ASP A 335 0.20 -9.21 15.30
C ASP A 335 0.70 -8.91 16.73
N ARG A 336 1.59 -7.93 16.85
CA ARG A 336 2.13 -7.51 18.14
C ARG A 336 2.26 -5.98 18.21
N VAL A 337 1.62 -5.41 19.23
CA VAL A 337 1.77 -4.00 19.58
C VAL A 337 2.88 -3.85 20.60
N VAL A 338 3.70 -2.81 20.42
CA VAL A 338 4.76 -2.41 21.36
C VAL A 338 4.41 -1.04 21.92
N GLU A 339 4.40 -0.94 23.23
CA GLU A 339 4.19 0.34 23.92
C GLU A 339 5.51 1.10 24.09
N ARG A 340 5.40 2.41 24.24
CA ARG A 340 6.57 3.28 24.36
C ARG A 340 7.49 2.84 25.52
N GLY A 341 8.77 2.62 25.21
CA GLY A 341 9.80 2.20 26.18
C GLY A 341 9.85 0.68 26.42
N GLU A 342 8.94 -0.10 25.84
CA GLU A 342 9.00 -1.56 25.88
C GLU A 342 9.77 -2.10 24.68
N PRO A 343 10.74 -3.00 24.87
CA PRO A 343 11.44 -3.62 23.76
C PRO A 343 10.62 -4.76 23.14
N PHE A 344 10.73 -4.91 21.85
CA PHE A 344 10.42 -6.15 21.16
C PHE A 344 11.66 -7.05 21.20
N HIS A 345 11.59 -8.13 21.98
CA HIS A 345 12.66 -9.09 22.08
C HIS A 345 12.62 -10.11 20.95
N TRP A 346 13.71 -10.25 20.21
CA TRP A 346 13.88 -11.25 19.19
C TRP A 346 15.29 -11.81 19.22
N ARG A 347 15.45 -13.11 19.50
CA ARG A 347 16.71 -13.87 19.42
C ARG A 347 17.93 -13.15 20.01
N GLY A 348 17.77 -12.56 21.19
CA GLY A 348 18.82 -11.83 21.90
C GLY A 348 19.04 -10.39 21.43
N ILE A 349 18.24 -9.90 20.51
CA ILE A 349 18.23 -8.49 20.06
C ILE A 349 16.97 -7.83 20.60
N ASP A 350 17.11 -6.64 21.16
CA ASP A 350 16.03 -5.78 21.65
C ASP A 350 15.77 -4.65 20.67
N PHE A 351 14.57 -4.62 20.09
CA PHE A 351 14.13 -3.53 19.21
C PHE A 351 13.24 -2.58 20.00
N TYR A 352 13.60 -1.30 20.05
CA TYR A 352 12.78 -0.23 20.62
C TYR A 352 12.12 0.54 19.47
N ILE A 353 10.79 0.53 19.43
CA ILE A 353 9.98 1.20 18.42
C ILE A 353 9.30 2.39 19.10
N GLU A 354 9.72 3.60 18.76
CA GLU A 354 9.19 4.80 19.41
C GLU A 354 8.79 5.86 18.40
N GLN A 355 7.74 6.60 18.70
CA GLN A 355 7.24 7.67 17.85
C GLN A 355 8.32 8.72 17.56
N PHE A 356 8.52 8.99 16.29
CA PHE A 356 9.56 9.87 15.78
C PHE A 356 9.04 10.73 14.62
N PRO A 357 8.05 11.62 14.82
CA PRO A 357 7.47 12.39 13.74
C PRO A 357 8.53 13.08 12.90
N GLY A 358 8.52 12.76 11.62
CA GLY A 358 9.47 13.20 10.61
C GLY A 358 8.73 13.58 9.34
N GLN A 359 8.81 12.78 8.28
CA GLN A 359 8.01 12.97 7.08
C GLN A 359 6.50 12.88 7.40
N THR A 360 6.12 11.98 8.29
CA THR A 360 4.74 11.83 8.78
C THR A 360 4.65 11.95 10.31
N TRP A 361 3.45 12.24 10.82
CA TRP A 361 3.19 12.18 12.27
C TRP A 361 3.34 10.77 12.83
N TYR A 362 3.14 9.77 11.99
CA TYR A 362 3.14 8.35 12.32
C TYR A 362 4.48 7.67 12.06
N ASP A 363 5.54 8.44 11.86
CA ASP A 363 6.89 7.88 11.77
C ASP A 363 7.38 7.39 13.14
N HIS A 364 8.10 6.28 13.11
CA HIS A 364 8.75 5.66 14.24
C HIS A 364 10.20 5.42 13.91
N HIS A 365 11.08 5.65 14.87
CA HIS A 365 12.41 5.09 14.78
C HIS A 365 12.42 3.68 15.40
N ILE A 366 13.27 2.83 14.86
CA ILE A 366 13.53 1.49 15.39
C ILE A 366 15.00 1.44 15.75
N SER A 367 15.31 1.40 17.05
CA SER A 367 16.68 1.32 17.53
C SER A 367 16.99 -0.06 18.07
N PHE A 368 18.17 -0.59 17.79
CA PHE A 368 18.65 -1.87 18.26
C PHE A 368 20.17 -1.92 18.27
N ALA A 369 20.72 -2.89 19.04
CA ALA A 369 22.15 -3.11 19.12
C ALA A 369 22.45 -4.58 18.75
N VAL A 370 23.41 -4.77 17.85
CA VAL A 370 23.94 -6.07 17.45
C VAL A 370 25.38 -5.91 16.95
N ASP A 371 26.19 -6.94 17.07
CA ASP A 371 27.62 -6.93 16.66
C ASP A 371 28.44 -5.80 17.29
N GLY A 372 28.07 -5.38 18.52
CA GLY A 372 28.71 -4.27 19.22
C GLY A 372 28.47 -2.90 18.60
N ARG A 373 27.46 -2.74 17.77
CA ARG A 373 27.06 -1.48 17.10
C ARG A 373 25.61 -1.14 17.40
N ASN A 374 25.31 0.18 17.45
CA ASN A 374 23.98 0.72 17.63
C ASN A 374 23.43 1.17 16.28
N PHE A 375 22.26 0.67 15.92
CA PHE A 375 21.53 1.00 14.69
C PHE A 375 20.28 1.81 15.02
N LEU A 376 19.99 2.80 14.20
CA LEU A 376 18.77 3.62 14.28
C LEU A 376 18.12 3.70 12.92
N ALA A 377 17.05 2.91 12.70
CA ALA A 377 16.21 3.05 11.52
C ALA A 377 15.23 4.20 11.73
N ILE A 378 15.23 5.14 10.79
CA ILE A 378 14.49 6.42 10.88
C ILE A 378 13.47 6.60 9.74
N GLY A 379 13.26 5.56 8.92
CA GLY A 379 12.38 5.66 7.76
C GLY A 379 12.73 6.89 6.91
N ASP A 380 11.70 7.63 6.55
CA ASP A 380 11.81 8.81 5.70
C ASP A 380 12.05 10.12 6.46
N ALA A 381 12.34 10.04 7.75
CA ALA A 381 12.65 11.23 8.52
C ALA A 381 13.80 12.04 7.87
N ILE A 382 14.78 11.35 7.31
CA ILE A 382 15.89 11.91 6.53
C ILE A 382 16.29 10.94 5.42
N SER A 383 16.51 11.44 4.20
CA SER A 383 17.01 10.62 3.10
C SER A 383 18.52 10.44 3.15
N GLY A 384 19.01 9.21 2.96
CA GLY A 384 20.43 8.91 2.85
C GLY A 384 21.13 9.62 1.69
N LEU A 385 20.39 10.03 0.64
CA LEU A 385 20.95 10.83 -0.45
C LEU A 385 21.52 12.18 0.02
N CYS A 386 21.00 12.75 1.10
CA CYS A 386 21.52 13.97 1.69
C CYS A 386 22.96 13.81 2.23
N PHE A 387 23.35 12.58 2.56
CA PHE A 387 24.71 12.30 3.06
C PHE A 387 25.71 12.07 1.93
N ARG A 388 25.27 11.59 0.76
CA ARG A 388 26.15 11.14 -0.31
C ARG A 388 26.52 12.21 -1.31
N GLU A 389 25.65 13.17 -1.60
CA GLU A 389 25.77 14.01 -2.78
C GLU A 389 26.14 15.46 -2.49
N GLU A 390 26.53 15.85 -1.28
CA GLU A 390 26.73 17.26 -0.89
C GLU A 390 25.56 18.17 -1.31
N ARG A 391 24.39 17.58 -1.56
CA ARG A 391 23.19 18.32 -1.88
C ARG A 391 22.67 18.98 -0.63
N ASP A 392 22.10 20.15 -0.83
CA ASP A 392 21.25 20.79 0.16
C ASP A 392 20.25 19.76 0.68
N TYR A 393 20.07 19.72 1.97
CA TYR A 393 19.23 18.78 2.72
C TYR A 393 17.83 18.68 2.13
N ILE A 394 17.65 17.75 1.17
CA ILE A 394 16.38 17.54 0.49
C ILE A 394 15.52 16.64 1.36
N HIS A 395 14.36 17.13 1.64
CA HIS A 395 13.43 16.47 2.51
C HIS A 395 12.05 16.39 1.88
N SER A 396 11.37 15.27 2.05
CA SER A 396 9.98 15.09 1.66
C SER A 396 9.07 15.70 2.73
N PHE A 397 8.93 17.03 2.74
CA PHE A 397 7.94 17.68 3.58
C PHE A 397 6.64 17.89 2.84
N ILE A 398 5.62 17.13 3.22
CA ILE A 398 4.28 17.20 2.65
C ILE A 398 3.29 17.47 3.79
N PRO A 399 2.65 18.65 3.84
CA PRO A 399 1.69 18.95 4.92
C PRO A 399 0.62 17.88 5.09
N LYS A 400 0.14 17.26 4.01
CA LYS A 400 -0.87 16.20 4.07
C LYS A 400 -0.44 14.96 4.87
N ASN A 401 0.84 14.76 5.11
CA ASN A 401 1.38 13.73 6.00
C ASN A 401 1.19 14.05 7.51
N ARG A 402 0.56 15.17 7.83
CA ARG A 402 0.23 15.61 9.19
C ARG A 402 1.44 15.98 10.06
N THR A 403 2.59 16.24 9.53
CA THR A 403 3.74 16.57 10.36
C THR A 403 3.75 18.03 10.78
N PRO A 404 3.63 18.36 12.08
CA PRO A 404 3.83 19.71 12.55
C PRO A 404 5.27 20.17 12.29
N LEU A 405 5.41 21.45 11.99
CA LEU A 405 6.68 22.08 11.70
C LEU A 405 7.70 21.90 12.83
N SER A 406 7.25 21.99 14.09
CA SER A 406 8.08 21.81 15.27
C SER A 406 8.60 20.38 15.43
N ALA A 407 7.78 19.38 15.12
CA ALA A 407 8.20 17.97 15.17
C ALA A 407 9.26 17.69 14.09
N TYR A 408 8.99 18.12 12.86
CA TYR A 408 9.90 18.00 11.73
C TYR A 408 11.25 18.69 12.00
N GLY A 409 11.22 19.95 12.47
CA GLY A 409 12.43 20.69 12.82
C GLY A 409 13.25 20.08 13.97
N SER A 410 12.69 19.18 14.75
CA SER A 410 13.40 18.52 15.87
C SER A 410 14.17 17.25 15.46
N ILE A 411 14.02 16.75 14.23
CA ILE A 411 14.60 15.47 13.77
C ILE A 411 16.12 15.38 14.02
N PRO A 412 16.96 16.32 13.56
CA PRO A 412 18.40 16.20 13.75
C PRO A 412 18.81 16.14 15.22
N ARG A 413 18.14 16.93 16.07
CA ARG A 413 18.41 16.93 17.52
C ARG A 413 18.09 15.60 18.17
N LYS A 414 16.95 15.00 17.81
CA LYS A 414 16.54 13.67 18.31
C LYS A 414 17.50 12.57 17.88
N ILE A 415 18.03 12.62 16.66
CA ILE A 415 19.05 11.68 16.19
C ILE A 415 20.34 11.87 16.99
N ASN A 416 20.79 13.12 17.21
CA ASN A 416 21.96 13.42 18.02
C ASN A 416 21.86 12.89 19.45
N GLU A 417 20.68 12.99 20.07
CA GLU A 417 20.43 12.47 21.42
C GLU A 417 20.57 10.94 21.49
N ARG A 418 20.31 10.23 20.40
CA ARG A 418 20.45 8.76 20.32
C ARG A 418 21.89 8.32 20.04
N GLY A 419 22.64 9.09 19.28
CA GLY A 419 24.05 8.85 18.96
C GLY A 419 24.31 7.45 18.39
N PRO A 420 23.64 7.03 17.29
CA PRO A 420 23.84 5.71 16.72
C PRO A 420 25.21 5.59 16.03
N ASP A 421 25.69 4.37 15.80
CA ASP A 421 26.82 4.12 14.91
C ASP A 421 26.38 4.17 13.43
N TRP A 422 25.13 3.73 13.18
CA TRP A 422 24.52 3.69 11.84
C TRP A 422 23.11 4.28 11.85
N LEU A 423 22.86 5.15 10.86
CA LEU A 423 21.52 5.61 10.49
C LEU A 423 21.00 4.76 9.33
N LEU A 424 19.87 4.10 9.54
CA LEU A 424 19.18 3.32 8.52
C LEU A 424 18.03 4.17 7.97
N THR A 425 18.27 4.82 6.82
CA THR A 425 17.29 5.74 6.20
C THR A 425 16.31 5.00 5.29
N GLY A 426 15.12 5.53 5.07
CA GLY A 426 14.13 4.93 4.18
C GLY A 426 14.52 5.02 2.70
N HIS A 427 15.28 6.03 2.31
CA HIS A 427 15.77 6.22 0.94
C HIS A 427 17.24 6.60 0.91
N GLY A 428 17.95 6.13 -0.12
CA GLY A 428 19.37 6.47 -0.34
C GLY A 428 20.36 5.63 0.45
N GLY A 429 19.88 4.75 1.32
CA GLY A 429 20.69 3.77 2.06
C GLY A 429 21.09 4.16 3.46
N GLY A 430 21.59 3.18 4.20
CA GLY A 430 22.14 3.37 5.54
C GLY A 430 23.48 4.10 5.49
N GLU A 431 23.72 4.99 6.44
CA GLU A 431 24.94 5.79 6.53
C GLU A 431 25.55 5.70 7.93
N ALA A 432 26.89 5.72 7.98
CA ALA A 432 27.58 5.90 9.25
C ALA A 432 27.20 7.25 9.86
N TYR A 433 26.97 7.27 11.17
CA TYR A 433 26.61 8.51 11.84
C TYR A 433 27.73 9.54 11.76
N ASP A 434 27.37 10.76 11.37
CA ASP A 434 28.28 11.88 11.20
C ASP A 434 27.78 13.09 11.99
N THR A 435 28.46 13.41 13.07
CA THR A 435 28.09 14.50 13.98
C THR A 435 28.15 15.88 13.30
N GLU A 436 29.10 16.13 12.40
CA GLU A 436 29.26 17.42 11.72
C GLU A 436 28.10 17.65 10.72
N LYS A 437 27.77 16.63 9.92
CA LYS A 437 26.59 16.68 9.04
C LYS A 437 25.30 16.89 9.82
N MET A 438 25.15 16.23 10.95
CA MET A 438 23.96 16.37 11.79
C MET A 438 23.85 17.75 12.41
N GLN A 439 24.97 18.39 12.74
CA GLN A 439 24.98 19.78 13.20
C GLN A 439 24.55 20.74 12.07
N GLY A 440 25.08 20.59 10.87
CA GLY A 440 24.67 21.38 9.70
C GLY A 440 23.19 21.27 9.40
N TRP A 441 22.63 20.06 9.57
CA TRP A 441 21.19 19.83 9.44
C TRP A 441 20.37 20.53 10.51
N THR A 442 20.83 20.55 11.74
CA THR A 442 20.16 21.28 12.81
C THR A 442 20.05 22.76 12.48
N GLU A 443 21.13 23.39 12.02
CA GLU A 443 21.14 24.78 11.62
C GLU A 443 20.23 25.08 10.42
N TRP A 444 20.22 24.19 9.43
CA TRP A 444 19.33 24.31 8.26
C TRP A 444 17.86 24.19 8.65
N MET A 445 17.50 23.22 9.48
CA MET A 445 16.12 23.02 9.94
C MET A 445 15.63 24.17 10.82
N ASP A 446 16.48 24.75 11.66
CA ASP A 446 16.14 25.92 12.47
C ASP A 446 15.82 27.14 11.59
N ARG A 447 16.63 27.36 10.55
CA ARG A 447 16.39 28.43 9.56
C ARG A 447 15.09 28.19 8.76
N TRP A 448 14.89 26.96 8.29
CA TRP A 448 13.71 26.57 7.55
C TRP A 448 12.43 26.75 8.38
N GLN A 449 12.44 26.30 9.63
CA GLN A 449 11.33 26.47 10.57
C GLN A 449 11.02 27.94 10.85
N ALA A 450 12.04 28.77 11.03
CA ALA A 450 11.86 30.21 11.23
C ALA A 450 11.18 30.88 10.03
N LEU A 451 11.58 30.54 8.80
CA LEU A 451 10.96 31.08 7.58
C LEU A 451 9.48 30.69 7.46
N PHE A 452 9.14 29.43 7.69
CA PHE A 452 7.74 28.99 7.69
C PHE A 452 6.90 29.66 8.77
N THR A 453 7.49 29.93 9.93
CA THR A 453 6.82 30.66 11.00
C THR A 453 6.52 32.11 10.59
N ASP A 454 7.47 32.75 9.90
CA ASP A 454 7.36 34.16 9.49
C ASP A 454 6.32 34.39 8.39
N ILE A 455 6.08 33.43 7.49
CA ILE A 455 5.12 33.57 6.39
C ILE A 455 3.67 33.32 6.77
N THR A 456 3.38 32.89 8.00
CA THR A 456 2.00 32.57 8.43
C THR A 456 1.39 33.68 9.26
N THR A 457 0.06 33.85 9.16
CA THR A 457 -0.72 34.78 9.98
C THR A 457 -1.36 34.14 11.21
N ALA A 458 -1.14 32.85 11.42
CA ALA A 458 -1.68 32.13 12.57
C ALA A 458 -0.87 32.39 13.83
N SER A 459 -1.51 32.28 14.98
CA SER A 459 -0.84 32.37 16.30
C SER A 459 0.21 31.27 16.48
N HIS A 460 0.10 30.18 15.75
CA HIS A 460 1.03 29.05 15.79
C HIS A 460 1.22 28.44 14.40
N ALA A 461 2.46 28.34 13.94
CA ALA A 461 2.80 27.86 12.58
C ALA A 461 2.36 26.41 12.34
N ASP A 462 2.49 25.52 13.34
CA ASP A 462 2.11 24.10 13.23
C ASP A 462 0.66 23.91 12.81
N ARG A 463 -0.27 24.77 13.28
CA ARG A 463 -1.67 24.73 12.87
C ARG A 463 -1.87 24.99 11.38
N THR A 464 -1.03 25.80 10.76
CA THR A 464 -1.14 26.12 9.33
C THR A 464 -0.46 25.08 8.45
N MET A 465 0.39 24.24 9.03
CA MET A 465 1.10 23.18 8.33
C MET A 465 0.45 21.81 8.49
N ASP A 466 -0.40 21.62 9.50
CA ASP A 466 -1.14 20.38 9.74
C ASP A 466 -2.56 20.49 9.18
N PRO A 467 -2.89 19.92 8.01
CA PRO A 467 -4.26 19.93 7.48
C PRO A 467 -5.22 19.08 8.33
N HIS A 468 -4.67 18.16 9.13
CA HIS A 468 -5.45 17.26 10.01
C HIS A 468 -5.51 17.76 11.47
N TRP A 469 -5.19 19.05 11.73
CA TRP A 469 -5.43 19.63 13.06
C TRP A 469 -6.91 19.54 13.45
N ILE A 470 -7.79 19.39 12.46
CA ILE A 470 -9.21 19.05 12.61
C ILE A 470 -9.57 17.98 11.58
N GLU A 471 -9.98 16.80 12.03
CA GLU A 471 -10.27 15.67 11.15
C GLU A 471 -11.40 14.80 11.70
N PHE A 472 -12.20 14.23 10.78
CA PHE A 472 -13.15 13.18 11.11
C PHE A 472 -12.52 11.80 11.01
N ARG A 473 -12.91 10.89 11.92
CA ARG A 473 -12.66 9.45 11.83
C ARG A 473 -13.95 8.66 12.03
N PRO A 474 -14.27 7.73 11.15
CA PRO A 474 -13.59 7.48 9.89
C PRO A 474 -13.70 8.68 8.95
N TYR A 475 -12.67 8.94 8.14
CA TYR A 475 -12.72 9.91 7.05
C TYR A 475 -13.67 9.44 5.96
N LYS A 476 -13.57 8.16 5.57
CA LYS A 476 -14.38 7.53 4.54
C LYS A 476 -15.01 6.24 5.08
N ILE A 477 -16.29 6.04 4.84
CA ILE A 477 -17.01 4.84 5.30
C ILE A 477 -18.07 4.41 4.29
N ARG A 478 -18.13 3.10 4.07
CA ARG A 478 -19.19 2.49 3.26
C ARG A 478 -20.45 2.29 4.11
N ILE A 479 -21.60 2.68 3.56
CA ILE A 479 -22.89 2.62 4.25
C ILE A 479 -23.95 1.88 3.41
N ARG A 480 -25.01 1.44 4.11
CA ARG A 480 -26.25 0.92 3.53
C ARG A 480 -27.39 1.90 3.75
N PRO A 481 -28.48 1.83 2.97
CA PRO A 481 -29.67 2.64 3.19
C PRO A 481 -30.21 2.48 4.62
N GLY A 482 -30.40 3.62 5.30
CA GLY A 482 -30.90 3.67 6.67
C GLY A 482 -29.86 3.48 7.78
N ASP A 483 -28.60 3.26 7.45
CA ASP A 483 -27.53 3.14 8.45
C ASP A 483 -27.39 4.42 9.31
N GLU A 484 -26.91 4.20 10.53
CA GLU A 484 -26.46 5.25 11.43
C GLU A 484 -24.97 5.07 11.72
N VAL A 485 -24.18 6.12 11.51
CA VAL A 485 -22.74 6.12 11.73
C VAL A 485 -22.37 7.15 12.77
N CYS A 486 -21.50 6.79 13.71
CA CYS A 486 -20.89 7.70 14.66
C CYS A 486 -19.54 8.16 14.09
N PHE A 487 -19.45 9.43 13.70
CA PHE A 487 -18.19 10.06 13.34
C PHE A 487 -17.59 10.75 14.57
N ARG A 488 -16.28 10.67 14.70
CA ARG A 488 -15.51 11.38 15.72
C ARG A 488 -14.70 12.47 15.06
N LEU A 489 -14.95 13.71 15.46
CA LEU A 489 -14.15 14.85 15.03
C LEU A 489 -13.09 15.13 16.09
N TYR A 490 -11.82 15.05 15.68
CA TYR A 490 -10.67 15.39 16.51
C TYR A 490 -10.23 16.81 16.20
N VAL A 491 -10.05 17.62 17.24
CA VAL A 491 -9.63 19.03 17.12
C VAL A 491 -8.37 19.21 17.94
N LYS A 492 -7.24 19.37 17.27
CA LYS A 492 -5.91 19.57 17.89
C LYS A 492 -5.62 21.04 18.09
N ASN A 493 -5.25 21.42 19.30
CA ASN A 493 -4.70 22.73 19.60
C ASN A 493 -3.16 22.67 19.54
N HIS A 494 -2.56 23.31 18.55
CA HIS A 494 -1.12 23.41 18.41
C HIS A 494 -0.49 24.59 19.18
N SER A 495 -1.33 25.48 19.75
CA SER A 495 -0.84 26.65 20.49
C SER A 495 -0.43 26.32 21.92
N ALA A 496 0.34 27.20 22.52
CA ALA A 496 0.72 27.14 23.92
C ALA A 496 -0.38 27.66 24.88
N GLU A 497 -1.49 28.15 24.32
CA GLU A 497 -2.61 28.70 25.08
C GLU A 497 -3.89 27.92 24.81
N GLN A 498 -4.85 28.02 25.73
CA GLN A 498 -6.18 27.48 25.54
C GLN A 498 -6.90 28.26 24.43
N GLU A 499 -7.59 27.55 23.53
CA GLU A 499 -8.31 28.15 22.40
C GLU A 499 -9.80 27.79 22.41
N ALA A 500 -10.63 28.76 22.01
CA ALA A 500 -12.06 28.55 21.86
C ALA A 500 -12.37 27.96 20.46
N CYS A 501 -13.14 26.89 20.44
CA CYS A 501 -13.64 26.25 19.22
C CYS A 501 -15.16 26.23 19.21
N SER A 502 -15.75 26.64 18.09
CA SER A 502 -17.19 26.46 17.83
C SER A 502 -17.37 25.72 16.52
N LEU A 503 -18.19 24.70 16.54
CA LEU A 503 -18.48 23.82 15.40
C LEU A 503 -19.96 23.94 15.04
N ARG A 504 -20.24 23.95 13.73
CA ARG A 504 -21.57 23.71 13.19
C ARG A 504 -21.50 22.57 12.19
N PHE A 505 -22.15 21.46 12.53
CA PHE A 505 -22.20 20.29 11.65
C PHE A 505 -23.26 20.45 10.57
N ARG A 506 -22.93 20.03 9.36
CA ARG A 506 -23.80 20.07 8.19
C ARG A 506 -23.69 18.79 7.37
N SER A 507 -24.72 18.51 6.60
CA SER A 507 -24.72 17.45 5.60
C SER A 507 -25.71 17.80 4.50
N VAL A 508 -25.78 16.94 3.47
CA VAL A 508 -26.72 17.06 2.36
C VAL A 508 -28.15 16.68 2.80
N SER A 509 -29.13 17.06 1.99
CA SER A 509 -30.55 16.74 2.25
C SER A 509 -30.78 15.24 2.43
N GLY A 510 -31.55 14.90 3.45
CA GLY A 510 -31.88 13.51 3.79
C GLY A 510 -30.97 12.85 4.82
N VAL A 511 -29.83 13.43 5.14
CA VAL A 511 -28.98 12.99 6.26
C VAL A 511 -29.40 13.71 7.52
N ALA A 512 -29.77 12.98 8.57
CA ALA A 512 -30.11 13.55 9.86
C ALA A 512 -28.93 13.45 10.83
N LEU A 513 -28.52 14.59 11.41
CA LEU A 513 -27.46 14.68 12.40
C LEU A 513 -28.09 14.79 13.81
N ASP A 514 -27.56 14.04 14.78
CA ASP A 514 -27.98 14.10 16.17
C ASP A 514 -27.54 15.40 16.85
N ARG A 515 -26.57 16.10 16.28
CA ARG A 515 -25.98 17.34 16.79
C ARG A 515 -25.71 18.30 15.65
N VAL A 516 -26.13 19.56 15.83
CA VAL A 516 -25.93 20.61 14.82
C VAL A 516 -24.81 21.56 15.23
N GLU A 517 -24.68 21.86 16.53
CA GLU A 517 -23.70 22.84 17.04
C GLU A 517 -22.99 22.33 18.30
N ARG A 518 -21.75 22.73 18.47
CA ARG A 518 -20.94 22.49 19.67
C ARG A 518 -19.92 23.60 19.87
N ALA A 519 -19.78 24.09 21.09
CA ALA A 519 -18.72 25.03 21.47
C ALA A 519 -17.99 24.49 22.72
N PHE A 520 -16.69 24.65 22.75
CA PHE A 520 -15.81 24.17 23.82
C PHE A 520 -14.46 24.91 23.80
N LEU A 521 -13.70 24.70 24.84
CA LEU A 521 -12.30 25.13 24.91
C LEU A 521 -11.39 23.93 24.68
N VAL A 522 -10.29 24.13 23.96
CA VAL A 522 -9.25 23.12 23.75
C VAL A 522 -8.00 23.58 24.47
N GLU A 523 -7.55 22.82 25.45
CA GLU A 523 -6.36 23.13 26.22
C GLU A 523 -5.11 23.15 25.35
N ALA A 524 -4.10 23.90 25.77
CA ALA A 524 -2.81 24.03 25.10
C ALA A 524 -2.22 22.63 24.77
N GLY A 525 -1.87 22.40 23.52
CA GLY A 525 -1.27 21.14 23.08
C GLY A 525 -2.18 19.91 23.12
N GLN A 526 -3.45 20.03 23.56
CA GLN A 526 -4.38 18.90 23.67
C GLN A 526 -5.21 18.70 22.40
N THR A 527 -5.81 17.53 22.31
CA THR A 527 -6.78 17.17 21.27
C THR A 527 -8.14 16.93 21.93
N GLN A 528 -9.19 17.63 21.45
CA GLN A 528 -10.56 17.43 21.87
C GLN A 528 -11.29 16.55 20.86
N GLU A 529 -11.97 15.52 21.36
CA GLU A 529 -12.86 14.67 20.57
C GLU A 529 -14.31 15.13 20.69
N VAL A 530 -15.03 15.15 19.57
CA VAL A 530 -16.45 15.46 19.48
C VAL A 530 -17.15 14.42 18.62
N GLU A 531 -18.09 13.68 19.19
CA GLU A 531 -18.92 12.74 18.44
C GLU A 531 -20.09 13.44 17.76
N VAL A 532 -20.39 13.02 16.52
CA VAL A 532 -21.61 13.35 15.78
C VAL A 532 -22.15 12.10 15.10
N ARG A 533 -23.42 11.81 15.31
CA ARG A 533 -24.11 10.68 14.69
C ARG A 533 -24.89 11.15 13.48
N ALA A 534 -24.67 10.49 12.35
CA ALA A 534 -25.37 10.74 11.11
C ALA A 534 -26.24 9.53 10.76
N ARG A 535 -27.55 9.76 10.60
CA ARG A 535 -28.47 8.76 10.07
C ARG A 535 -28.71 9.04 8.60
N PHE A 536 -28.44 8.05 7.78
CA PHE A 536 -28.50 8.15 6.34
C PHE A 536 -29.89 7.80 5.80
N PRO A 537 -30.30 8.35 4.63
CA PRO A 537 -31.63 8.11 4.09
C PRO A 537 -31.80 6.64 3.63
N ALA A 538 -33.06 6.19 3.59
CA ALA A 538 -33.40 4.85 3.09
C ALA A 538 -33.25 4.69 1.57
N VAL A 539 -33.10 5.80 0.84
CA VAL A 539 -32.85 5.82 -0.61
C VAL A 539 -31.73 6.82 -0.89
N PHE A 540 -30.69 6.36 -1.58
CA PHE A 540 -29.60 7.20 -2.01
C PHE A 540 -29.84 7.78 -3.40
N VAL A 541 -29.52 9.05 -3.59
CA VAL A 541 -29.61 9.76 -4.87
C VAL A 541 -28.25 10.20 -5.42
N THR A 542 -27.20 10.04 -4.60
CA THR A 542 -25.80 10.37 -4.94
C THR A 542 -24.89 9.28 -4.41
N HIS A 543 -23.75 9.07 -5.04
CA HIS A 543 -22.78 8.04 -4.62
C HIS A 543 -22.06 8.37 -3.30
N SER A 544 -22.07 9.63 -2.86
CA SER A 544 -21.44 10.05 -1.62
C SER A 544 -22.30 11.06 -0.86
N LEU A 545 -22.25 10.98 0.45
CA LEU A 545 -22.99 11.82 1.38
C LEU A 545 -21.97 12.38 2.40
N PRO A 546 -21.54 13.64 2.25
CA PRO A 546 -20.56 14.25 3.14
C PRO A 546 -21.19 14.66 4.48
N VAL A 547 -20.41 14.57 5.54
CA VAL A 547 -20.66 15.21 6.83
C VAL A 547 -19.57 16.26 7.04
N LEU A 548 -19.95 17.51 7.24
CA LEU A 548 -19.06 18.67 7.25
C LEU A 548 -19.05 19.33 8.63
N ALA A 549 -17.94 19.95 8.99
CA ALA A 549 -17.83 20.84 10.14
C ALA A 549 -17.42 22.25 9.70
N ASP A 550 -18.35 23.23 9.89
CA ASP A 550 -18.07 24.67 9.80
C ASP A 550 -17.46 25.11 11.13
N VAL A 551 -16.24 25.62 11.09
CA VAL A 551 -15.38 25.82 12.24
C VAL A 551 -15.13 27.31 12.50
N THR A 552 -15.28 27.72 13.76
CA THR A 552 -14.76 28.99 14.27
C THR A 552 -13.71 28.68 15.33
N TRP A 553 -12.50 29.19 15.13
CA TRP A 553 -11.34 28.97 16.00
C TRP A 553 -10.76 30.30 16.47
N GLY A 554 -10.58 30.46 17.79
CA GLY A 554 -10.08 31.70 18.38
C GLY A 554 -10.90 32.94 17.99
N GLY A 555 -12.22 32.78 17.80
CA GLY A 555 -13.11 33.83 17.33
C GLY A 555 -13.10 34.08 15.79
N LYS A 556 -12.20 33.46 15.04
CA LYS A 556 -12.14 33.59 13.58
C LYS A 556 -12.89 32.44 12.91
N ARG A 557 -13.88 32.75 12.07
CA ARG A 557 -14.54 31.74 11.26
C ARG A 557 -13.64 31.27 10.14
N LEU A 558 -13.40 29.96 10.06
CA LEU A 558 -12.60 29.30 9.04
C LEU A 558 -13.47 28.68 7.92
N GLY A 559 -14.74 28.39 8.20
CA GLY A 559 -15.67 27.75 7.29
C GLY A 559 -15.68 26.22 7.40
N GLU A 560 -16.12 25.54 6.37
CA GLU A 560 -16.27 24.09 6.30
C GLU A 560 -14.91 23.44 5.98
N VAL A 561 -14.03 23.37 6.96
CA VAL A 561 -12.63 22.93 6.80
C VAL A 561 -12.40 21.47 7.18
N ALA A 562 -13.43 20.75 7.62
CA ALA A 562 -13.35 19.32 7.90
C ALA A 562 -14.54 18.58 7.30
N GLU A 563 -14.26 17.42 6.72
CA GLU A 563 -15.26 16.54 6.11
C GLU A 563 -15.06 15.08 6.46
N ALA A 564 -16.16 14.33 6.44
CA ALA A 564 -16.16 12.87 6.33
C ALA A 564 -17.09 12.47 5.18
N ILE A 565 -16.79 11.36 4.51
CA ILE A 565 -17.51 10.90 3.34
C ILE A 565 -18.13 9.53 3.59
N ALA A 566 -19.45 9.46 3.63
CA ALA A 566 -20.17 8.20 3.56
C ALA A 566 -20.50 7.87 2.11
N TYR A 567 -20.23 6.64 1.67
CA TYR A 567 -20.48 6.19 0.29
C TYR A 567 -21.13 4.81 0.30
N TRP A 568 -21.77 4.42 -0.80
CA TRP A 568 -22.51 3.16 -0.92
C TRP A 568 -22.28 2.49 -2.28
#